data_cf36a7f1f607939622732112b8c579b4
#
_entry.id   cf36a7f1f607939622732112b8c579b4
#
_cell.length_a   1.000
_cell.length_b   1.000
_cell.length_c   1.000
_cell.angle_alpha   90.00
_cell.angle_beta   90.00
_cell.angle_gamma   90.00
#
_symmetry.space_group_name_H-M   'P 1'
#
loop_
_entity.id
_entity.type
_entity.pdbx_description
1 polymer ?
#
loop_
_entity_poly.entity_id
_entity_poly.type
_entity_poly.pdbx_seq_one_letter_code
_entity_poly.pdbx_strand_id
1 'polypeptide(L)'
;MLLSCLCFGSITAQAAKVKADNLTSLYDADTQTLYIKGKGKIPAYYMGFSGREYDSYVAEKDYISDASITIRNPNGDIAEVITNPNDPRLQELIIRRTYPSWYVDITRHVKKLVIGEGITDIGHSAFSSSFDSLEKVVLPSTLKTIGDCSLVNDSLKSIVIPASVGFLHSEFLDSDSYAKVVIKGKNTYFPEDGNGYISRLNYKIYCLPGSRMEKQCKKYNKGKKAPYTIDYKVIKTPAQVSGVKASTTGSTVKLTWNKAKYANRYKVQRYVVSQKKWKTYATVTGTSYTFKNMAGSTNYRFRVIGVNRICDADFSGKASKECKAKTKFGKVLGVKVSDKNGTLSVTWNAVREAKSYQVYYAAKKDGSYKKLGTASGTSFKKKVTKGKTYYVKVRAVKKNSKGKTVYGAYSDVKSVKV
;
A
#
# COMPACT_ATOMS: atom_id res chain seq x y z
N MET A 1 -4.42 34.44 36.42
CA MET A 1 -3.51 33.74 35.49
C MET A 1 -4.18 32.44 35.09
N LEU A 2 -5.10 32.53 34.13
CA LEU A 2 -5.91 31.43 33.65
C LEU A 2 -5.29 30.91 32.32
N LEU A 3 -4.72 29.73 32.37
CA LEU A 3 -4.34 28.97 31.16
C LEU A 3 -5.62 28.46 30.52
N SER A 4 -6.03 29.03 29.41
CA SER A 4 -7.06 28.45 28.56
C SER A 4 -6.47 27.30 27.74
N CYS A 5 -6.82 26.09 28.14
CA CYS A 5 -6.62 24.89 27.37
C CYS A 5 -7.54 24.97 26.13
N LEU A 6 -7.01 25.33 24.98
CA LEU A 6 -7.70 25.18 23.70
C LEU A 6 -7.73 23.70 23.35
N CYS A 7 -8.83 23.04 23.67
CA CYS A 7 -9.20 21.74 23.08
C CYS A 7 -9.32 21.95 21.57
N PHE A 8 -8.37 21.43 20.82
CA PHE A 8 -8.56 21.19 19.39
C PHE A 8 -9.61 20.09 19.24
N GLY A 9 -10.89 20.53 19.14
CA GLY A 9 -11.95 19.65 18.70
C GLY A 9 -11.58 19.07 17.32
N SER A 10 -11.85 17.80 17.14
CA SER A 10 -11.76 17.11 15.86
C SER A 10 -12.40 17.97 14.77
N ILE A 11 -11.59 18.51 13.88
CA ILE A 11 -12.07 19.16 12.67
C ILE A 11 -12.60 18.05 11.78
N THR A 12 -13.90 17.75 11.91
CA THR A 12 -14.62 17.00 10.91
C THR A 12 -14.50 17.76 9.60
N ALA A 13 -13.84 17.15 8.64
CA ALA A 13 -13.50 17.73 7.37
C ALA A 13 -14.74 18.25 6.67
N GLN A 14 -14.93 19.55 6.66
CA GLN A 14 -15.91 20.21 5.82
C GLN A 14 -15.35 20.21 4.40
N ALA A 15 -15.98 19.47 3.50
CA ALA A 15 -15.63 19.41 2.08
C ALA A 15 -15.82 20.79 1.47
N ALA A 16 -14.74 21.52 1.27
CA ALA A 16 -14.79 22.77 0.51
C ALA A 16 -14.94 22.41 -0.98
N LYS A 17 -16.07 22.79 -1.57
CA LYS A 17 -16.29 22.74 -3.02
C LYS A 17 -15.46 23.83 -3.68
N VAL A 18 -14.29 23.49 -4.16
CA VAL A 18 -13.66 24.26 -5.22
C VAL A 18 -14.49 24.01 -6.51
N LYS A 19 -14.87 25.06 -7.23
CA LYS A 19 -15.62 24.99 -8.49
C LYS A 19 -14.78 24.33 -9.61
N ALA A 20 -14.59 23.04 -9.52
CA ALA A 20 -14.33 22.17 -10.66
C ALA A 20 -15.41 21.10 -10.54
N ASP A 21 -16.35 21.07 -11.42
CA ASP A 21 -17.68 20.46 -11.32
C ASP A 21 -17.77 19.00 -10.87
N ASN A 22 -16.65 18.32 -10.59
CA ASN A 22 -16.63 16.91 -10.16
C ASN A 22 -15.47 16.55 -9.21
N LEU A 23 -14.82 17.53 -8.58
CA LEU A 23 -13.71 17.29 -7.66
C LEU A 23 -14.07 17.63 -6.23
N THR A 24 -13.61 16.84 -5.29
CA THR A 24 -13.67 17.10 -3.84
C THR A 24 -12.32 16.86 -3.20
N SER A 25 -11.92 17.74 -2.29
CA SER A 25 -10.72 17.57 -1.47
C SER A 25 -11.12 17.25 -0.02
N LEU A 26 -10.36 16.35 0.61
CA LEU A 26 -10.53 15.96 2.00
C LEU A 26 -9.16 15.85 2.66
N TYR A 27 -8.92 16.63 3.70
CA TYR A 27 -7.71 16.54 4.52
C TYR A 27 -7.96 15.73 5.78
N ASP A 28 -7.11 14.74 6.02
CA ASP A 28 -7.04 13.96 7.25
C ASP A 28 -5.84 14.43 8.08
N ALA A 29 -6.11 15.13 9.16
CA ALA A 29 -5.09 15.72 10.01
C ALA A 29 -4.28 14.67 10.79
N ASP A 30 -4.88 13.54 11.18
CA ASP A 30 -4.20 12.47 11.93
C ASP A 30 -3.10 11.81 11.10
N THR A 31 -3.36 11.62 9.82
CA THR A 31 -2.40 11.01 8.87
C THR A 31 -1.69 12.03 7.99
N GLN A 32 -1.99 13.33 8.16
CA GLN A 32 -1.49 14.43 7.32
C GLN A 32 -1.66 14.12 5.81
N THR A 33 -2.81 13.52 5.46
CA THR A 33 -3.11 13.07 4.10
C THR A 33 -4.18 13.92 3.46
N LEU A 34 -3.89 14.48 2.28
CA LEU A 34 -4.85 15.13 1.42
C LEU A 34 -5.35 14.15 0.36
N TYR A 35 -6.66 13.99 0.27
CA TYR A 35 -7.33 13.18 -0.74
C TYR A 35 -8.02 14.08 -1.75
N ILE A 36 -7.74 13.88 -3.04
CA ILE A 36 -8.49 14.48 -4.14
C ILE A 36 -9.35 13.39 -4.77
N LYS A 37 -10.65 13.56 -4.77
CA LYS A 37 -11.62 12.61 -5.30
C LYS A 37 -12.45 13.26 -6.40
N GLY A 38 -12.93 12.47 -7.35
CA GLY A 38 -13.76 12.94 -8.45
C GLY A 38 -13.49 12.21 -9.75
N LYS A 39 -13.86 12.85 -10.85
CA LYS A 39 -13.69 12.29 -12.20
C LYS A 39 -13.18 13.38 -13.16
N GLY A 40 -12.40 12.95 -14.16
CA GLY A 40 -11.93 13.82 -15.22
C GLY A 40 -10.61 14.53 -14.87
N LYS A 41 -10.49 15.78 -15.26
CA LYS A 41 -9.25 16.55 -15.18
C LYS A 41 -9.14 17.33 -13.88
N ILE A 42 -7.98 17.31 -13.25
CA ILE A 42 -7.58 18.32 -12.28
C ILE A 42 -7.09 19.53 -13.11
N PRO A 43 -7.72 20.69 -13.00
CA PRO A 43 -7.36 21.85 -13.81
C PRO A 43 -5.94 22.35 -13.50
N ALA A 44 -5.42 23.19 -14.37
CA ALA A 44 -4.20 23.94 -14.11
C ALA A 44 -4.37 24.81 -12.85
N TYR A 45 -3.29 25.00 -12.09
CA TYR A 45 -3.28 25.83 -10.87
C TYR A 45 -4.32 25.42 -9.82
N TYR A 46 -4.77 24.17 -9.83
CA TYR A 46 -5.80 23.68 -8.88
C TYR A 46 -5.42 23.92 -7.42
N MET A 47 -4.17 23.63 -7.09
CA MET A 47 -3.56 23.85 -5.78
C MET A 47 -2.11 24.34 -5.91
N GLY A 48 -1.80 25.09 -6.93
CA GLY A 48 -0.48 25.62 -7.19
C GLY A 48 -0.52 27.14 -7.36
N PHE A 49 0.40 27.81 -6.71
CA PHE A 49 0.61 29.24 -6.89
C PHE A 49 2.09 29.49 -7.13
N SER A 50 2.48 29.97 -8.29
CA SER A 50 3.80 30.54 -8.52
C SER A 50 3.67 32.05 -8.69
N GLY A 51 4.09 32.80 -7.69
CA GLY A 51 4.08 34.26 -7.73
C GLY A 51 5.05 34.89 -8.75
N ARG A 52 5.65 34.11 -9.67
CA ARG A 52 6.64 34.60 -10.63
C ARG A 52 6.27 34.46 -12.11
N GLU A 53 5.22 33.72 -12.46
CA GLU A 53 4.84 33.47 -13.86
C GLU A 53 3.43 33.96 -14.20
N TYR A 54 2.99 35.01 -13.55
CA TYR A 54 1.67 35.58 -13.83
C TYR A 54 1.58 36.29 -15.16
N ASP A 55 2.73 36.61 -15.80
CA ASP A 55 2.77 37.56 -16.96
C ASP A 55 2.60 36.91 -18.33
N SER A 56 2.64 35.59 -18.48
CA SER A 56 2.65 35.05 -19.85
C SER A 56 1.58 34.04 -20.23
N TYR A 57 0.78 33.52 -19.30
CA TYR A 57 -0.17 32.43 -19.60
C TYR A 57 -1.63 32.65 -19.20
N VAL A 58 -2.00 33.80 -18.67
CA VAL A 58 -3.39 34.21 -18.46
C VAL A 58 -4.08 34.69 -19.75
N ALA A 59 -3.51 34.39 -20.92
CA ALA A 59 -4.11 34.69 -22.22
C ALA A 59 -5.25 33.76 -22.66
N GLU A 60 -5.62 32.73 -21.86
CA GLU A 60 -6.87 32.01 -22.05
C GLU A 60 -7.94 32.47 -21.05
N LYS A 61 -8.41 33.61 -21.38
CA LYS A 61 -9.73 34.27 -21.34
C LYS A 61 -10.73 34.11 -20.22
N ASP A 62 -10.64 33.23 -19.21
CA ASP A 62 -11.83 33.04 -18.35
C ASP A 62 -11.64 33.20 -16.84
N TYR A 63 -10.52 33.68 -16.33
CA TYR A 63 -10.35 33.64 -14.92
C TYR A 63 -10.07 34.93 -14.15
N ILE A 64 -9.58 36.04 -14.72
CA ILE A 64 -9.24 37.22 -13.90
C ILE A 64 -9.40 38.59 -14.64
N SER A 65 -9.98 38.63 -15.81
CA SER A 65 -10.14 39.94 -16.51
C SER A 65 -11.02 40.94 -15.74
N ASP A 66 -11.82 40.45 -14.80
CA ASP A 66 -12.79 41.27 -14.03
C ASP A 66 -12.55 41.32 -12.51
N ALA A 67 -11.41 40.85 -12.02
CA ALA A 67 -11.11 40.98 -10.59
C ALA A 67 -10.73 42.44 -10.28
N SER A 68 -11.54 43.07 -9.50
CA SER A 68 -11.26 44.40 -8.93
C SER A 68 -11.62 44.45 -7.47
N ILE A 69 -10.85 45.22 -6.66
CA ILE A 69 -11.25 45.59 -5.32
C ILE A 69 -11.76 47.02 -5.39
N THR A 70 -13.01 47.23 -4.99
CA THR A 70 -13.56 48.53 -4.75
C THR A 70 -13.52 48.80 -3.26
N ILE A 71 -12.66 49.75 -2.83
CA ILE A 71 -12.59 50.21 -1.45
C ILE A 71 -13.58 51.36 -1.32
N ARG A 72 -14.45 51.30 -0.29
CA ARG A 72 -15.39 52.35 0.01
C ARG A 72 -15.05 53.04 1.33
N ASN A 73 -15.27 54.35 1.37
CA ASN A 73 -15.19 55.10 2.60
C ASN A 73 -16.35 54.73 3.58
N PRO A 74 -16.27 55.07 4.86
CA PRO A 74 -17.36 54.88 5.82
C PRO A 74 -18.70 55.45 5.36
N ASN A 75 -18.68 56.45 4.49
CA ASN A 75 -19.87 57.13 3.92
C ASN A 75 -20.47 56.36 2.71
N GLY A 76 -19.82 55.24 2.30
CA GLY A 76 -20.28 54.45 1.16
C GLY A 76 -19.73 54.88 -0.20
N ASP A 77 -18.96 55.97 -0.27
CA ASP A 77 -18.34 56.43 -1.51
C ASP A 77 -17.12 55.57 -1.91
N ILE A 78 -16.90 55.47 -3.21
CA ILE A 78 -15.73 54.73 -3.76
C ILE A 78 -14.47 55.54 -3.48
N ALA A 79 -13.60 55.00 -2.59
CA ALA A 79 -12.31 55.59 -2.27
C ALA A 79 -11.20 55.19 -3.23
N GLU A 80 -11.21 53.93 -3.64
CA GLU A 80 -10.19 53.34 -4.52
C GLU A 80 -10.76 52.14 -5.29
N VAL A 81 -10.35 51.97 -6.52
CA VAL A 81 -10.60 50.78 -7.32
C VAL A 81 -9.26 50.19 -7.71
N ILE A 82 -8.93 49.02 -7.21
CA ILE A 82 -7.69 48.31 -7.53
C ILE A 82 -7.99 47.36 -8.67
N THR A 83 -7.38 47.63 -9.81
CA THR A 83 -7.45 46.77 -11.03
C THR A 83 -6.09 46.19 -11.39
N ASN A 84 -5.01 46.64 -10.73
CA ASN A 84 -3.68 46.14 -10.99
C ASN A 84 -3.54 44.68 -10.48
N PRO A 85 -3.36 43.69 -11.35
CA PRO A 85 -3.23 42.31 -10.96
C PRO A 85 -2.02 42.01 -10.07
N ASN A 86 -1.04 42.90 -10.05
CA ASN A 86 0.16 42.75 -9.20
C ASN A 86 0.02 43.46 -7.85
N ASP A 87 -1.12 44.07 -7.54
CA ASP A 87 -1.36 44.68 -6.20
C ASP A 87 -1.50 43.58 -5.16
N PRO A 88 -0.69 43.59 -4.09
CA PRO A 88 -0.74 42.56 -3.04
C PRO A 88 -2.12 42.37 -2.43
N ARG A 89 -2.93 43.43 -2.32
CA ARG A 89 -4.29 43.40 -1.77
C ARG A 89 -5.25 42.66 -2.70
N LEU A 90 -5.12 42.86 -4.03
CA LEU A 90 -5.90 42.13 -5.03
C LEU A 90 -5.46 40.66 -5.09
N GLN A 91 -4.18 40.42 -5.01
CA GLN A 91 -3.61 39.06 -4.91
C GLN A 91 -4.15 38.32 -3.70
N GLU A 92 -4.15 38.95 -2.51
CA GLU A 92 -4.70 38.34 -1.28
C GLU A 92 -6.21 38.06 -1.42
N LEU A 93 -6.98 38.99 -2.03
CA LEU A 93 -8.41 38.79 -2.26
C LEU A 93 -8.69 37.65 -3.26
N ILE A 94 -7.91 37.54 -4.32
CA ILE A 94 -7.99 36.45 -5.30
C ILE A 94 -7.70 35.12 -4.60
N ILE A 95 -6.65 35.06 -3.81
CA ILE A 95 -6.32 33.89 -2.99
C ILE A 95 -7.48 33.52 -2.05
N ARG A 96 -8.02 34.48 -1.30
CA ARG A 96 -9.16 34.27 -0.39
C ARG A 96 -10.45 33.88 -1.10
N ARG A 97 -10.71 34.33 -2.33
CA ARG A 97 -11.90 33.96 -3.11
C ARG A 97 -11.75 32.63 -3.83
N THR A 98 -10.54 32.31 -4.28
CA THR A 98 -10.25 31.08 -5.04
C THR A 98 -9.97 29.92 -4.11
N TYR A 99 -9.35 30.19 -2.96
CA TYR A 99 -8.98 29.19 -1.97
C TYR A 99 -9.54 29.54 -0.58
N PRO A 100 -10.16 28.60 0.13
CA PRO A 100 -10.58 28.83 1.51
C PRO A 100 -9.36 29.15 2.39
N SER A 101 -9.53 29.99 3.42
CA SER A 101 -8.44 30.41 4.33
C SER A 101 -7.67 29.25 4.99
N TRP A 102 -8.31 28.09 5.20
CA TRP A 102 -7.68 26.88 5.72
C TRP A 102 -6.70 26.22 4.72
N TYR A 103 -6.78 26.57 3.46
CA TYR A 103 -6.00 25.94 2.39
C TYR A 103 -4.50 26.18 2.56
N VAL A 104 -4.05 27.42 2.78
CA VAL A 104 -2.63 27.75 2.91
C VAL A 104 -2.00 27.10 4.14
N ASP A 105 -2.77 26.99 5.23
CA ASP A 105 -2.28 26.37 6.46
C ASP A 105 -2.19 24.84 6.32
N ILE A 106 -3.10 24.22 5.59
CA ILE A 106 -3.13 22.76 5.42
C ILE A 106 -2.02 22.30 4.48
N THR A 107 -1.81 22.95 3.34
CA THR A 107 -0.87 22.48 2.32
C THR A 107 0.56 22.32 2.83
N ARG A 108 1.00 23.21 3.73
CA ARG A 108 2.31 23.12 4.37
C ARG A 108 2.48 21.88 5.27
N HIS A 109 1.38 21.31 5.76
CA HIS A 109 1.38 20.16 6.67
C HIS A 109 1.08 18.84 5.95
N VAL A 110 0.73 18.87 4.67
CA VAL A 110 0.44 17.65 3.90
C VAL A 110 1.71 16.85 3.66
N LYS A 111 1.79 15.67 4.24
CA LYS A 111 2.86 14.70 3.98
C LYS A 111 2.53 13.71 2.88
N LYS A 112 1.25 13.51 2.62
CA LYS A 112 0.80 12.56 1.62
C LYS A 112 -0.36 13.11 0.81
N LEU A 113 -0.21 13.09 -0.53
CA LEU A 113 -1.26 13.42 -1.48
C LEU A 113 -1.79 12.12 -2.12
N VAL A 114 -3.10 11.91 -2.08
CA VAL A 114 -3.77 10.76 -2.70
C VAL A 114 -4.77 11.26 -3.74
N ILE A 115 -4.48 11.00 -5.00
CA ILE A 115 -5.39 11.29 -6.11
C ILE A 115 -6.22 10.04 -6.39
N GLY A 116 -7.54 10.17 -6.35
CA GLY A 116 -8.50 9.08 -6.41
C GLY A 116 -8.71 8.54 -7.83
N GLU A 117 -9.21 7.31 -7.89
CA GLU A 117 -9.63 6.69 -9.16
C GLU A 117 -10.75 7.50 -9.82
N GLY A 118 -10.71 7.58 -11.14
CA GLY A 118 -11.60 8.42 -11.96
C GLY A 118 -10.95 9.72 -12.43
N ILE A 119 -9.87 10.18 -11.78
CA ILE A 119 -9.05 11.29 -12.28
C ILE A 119 -8.22 10.77 -13.46
N THR A 120 -8.27 11.51 -14.57
CA THR A 120 -7.60 11.15 -15.83
C THR A 120 -6.42 12.04 -16.16
N ASP A 121 -6.43 13.30 -15.71
CA ASP A 121 -5.44 14.29 -16.08
C ASP A 121 -5.09 15.17 -14.88
N ILE A 122 -3.82 15.52 -14.76
CA ILE A 122 -3.31 16.55 -13.84
C ILE A 122 -2.81 17.70 -14.69
N GLY A 123 -3.37 18.88 -14.48
CA GLY A 123 -3.05 20.08 -15.24
C GLY A 123 -1.68 20.67 -14.89
N HIS A 124 -1.27 21.68 -15.65
CA HIS A 124 -0.08 22.49 -15.39
C HIS A 124 -0.13 23.12 -14.00
N SER A 125 0.96 23.10 -13.25
CA SER A 125 1.11 23.69 -11.91
C SER A 125 0.01 23.33 -10.90
N ALA A 126 -0.67 22.19 -11.08
CA ALA A 126 -1.84 21.84 -10.28
C ALA A 126 -1.56 21.72 -8.77
N PHE A 127 -0.36 21.34 -8.38
CA PHE A 127 0.09 21.18 -6.98
C PHE A 127 1.49 21.79 -6.79
N SER A 128 1.81 22.87 -7.47
CA SER A 128 3.10 23.54 -7.33
C SER A 128 3.15 24.45 -6.10
N SER A 129 4.34 24.58 -5.53
CA SER A 129 4.78 25.60 -4.54
C SER A 129 4.14 25.65 -3.15
N SER A 130 3.15 24.80 -2.82
CA SER A 130 2.47 24.92 -1.50
C SER A 130 2.64 23.69 -0.60
N PHE A 131 3.37 22.66 -1.05
CA PHE A 131 3.46 21.38 -0.34
C PHE A 131 4.87 21.10 0.20
N ASP A 132 5.42 22.01 1.00
CA ASP A 132 6.81 21.94 1.48
C ASP A 132 7.15 20.64 2.24
N SER A 133 6.13 20.00 2.85
CA SER A 133 6.28 18.78 3.65
C SER A 133 5.89 17.50 2.89
N LEU A 134 5.59 17.54 1.59
CA LEU A 134 5.05 16.41 0.86
C LEU A 134 6.09 15.30 0.62
N GLU A 135 5.93 14.19 1.32
CA GLU A 135 6.83 13.04 1.25
C GLU A 135 6.35 11.97 0.27
N LYS A 136 5.04 11.93 -0.03
CA LYS A 136 4.43 10.86 -0.81
C LYS A 136 3.26 11.32 -1.67
N VAL A 137 3.27 10.90 -2.94
CA VAL A 137 2.15 11.04 -3.86
C VAL A 137 1.66 9.67 -4.31
N VAL A 138 0.35 9.46 -4.27
CA VAL A 138 -0.33 8.25 -4.78
C VAL A 138 -1.20 8.65 -5.95
N LEU A 139 -0.89 8.13 -7.12
CA LEU A 139 -1.57 8.41 -8.38
C LEU A 139 -2.51 7.26 -8.76
N PRO A 140 -3.71 7.56 -9.34
CA PRO A 140 -4.70 6.56 -9.71
C PRO A 140 -4.32 5.79 -10.98
N SER A 141 -4.89 4.59 -11.13
CA SER A 141 -4.69 3.78 -12.33
C SER A 141 -5.43 4.30 -13.56
N THR A 142 -6.32 5.27 -13.37
CA THR A 142 -7.07 5.95 -14.45
C THR A 142 -6.31 7.11 -15.11
N LEU A 143 -5.22 7.58 -14.48
CA LEU A 143 -4.46 8.75 -14.92
C LEU A 143 -3.83 8.56 -16.32
N LYS A 144 -3.96 9.53 -17.19
CA LYS A 144 -3.46 9.51 -18.59
C LYS A 144 -2.37 10.53 -18.84
N THR A 145 -2.50 11.72 -18.22
CA THR A 145 -1.58 12.84 -18.45
C THR A 145 -1.16 13.50 -17.15
N ILE A 146 0.08 13.98 -17.12
CA ILE A 146 0.62 14.80 -16.03
C ILE A 146 1.30 16.01 -16.71
N GLY A 147 0.77 17.20 -16.40
CA GLY A 147 1.20 18.44 -16.96
C GLY A 147 2.52 18.95 -16.39
N ASP A 148 2.96 20.06 -16.92
CA ASP A 148 4.16 20.76 -16.51
C ASP A 148 4.05 21.32 -15.10
N CYS A 149 5.17 21.41 -14.37
CA CYS A 149 5.27 21.96 -13.01
C CYS A 149 4.19 21.46 -12.03
N SER A 150 3.51 20.37 -12.37
CA SER A 150 2.30 19.95 -11.66
C SER A 150 2.54 19.42 -10.23
N LEU A 151 3.77 19.02 -9.92
CA LEU A 151 4.19 18.46 -8.63
C LEU A 151 5.56 19.02 -8.21
N VAL A 152 5.74 20.32 -8.25
CA VAL A 152 6.96 20.98 -7.78
C VAL A 152 7.07 20.84 -6.27
N ASN A 153 8.11 20.14 -5.78
CA ASN A 153 8.25 19.86 -4.37
C ASN A 153 9.65 19.36 -3.98
N ASP A 154 10.28 20.01 -3.00
CA ASP A 154 11.64 19.69 -2.55
C ASP A 154 11.74 18.52 -1.58
N SER A 155 10.65 18.11 -0.96
CA SER A 155 10.62 17.01 0.03
C SER A 155 10.33 15.64 -0.56
N LEU A 156 9.83 15.57 -1.81
CA LEU A 156 9.41 14.33 -2.45
C LEU A 156 10.62 13.52 -2.96
N LYS A 157 10.93 12.42 -2.26
CA LYS A 157 12.08 11.56 -2.59
C LYS A 157 11.79 10.54 -3.69
N SER A 158 10.54 10.25 -3.95
CA SER A 158 10.16 9.33 -5.03
C SER A 158 8.68 9.42 -5.41
N ILE A 159 8.41 9.17 -6.69
CA ILE A 159 7.04 9.05 -7.20
C ILE A 159 6.92 7.84 -8.14
N VAL A 160 5.76 7.18 -8.14
CA VAL A 160 5.45 6.07 -9.02
C VAL A 160 4.41 6.52 -10.04
N ILE A 161 4.80 6.60 -11.30
CA ILE A 161 3.93 6.94 -12.42
C ILE A 161 3.19 5.67 -12.88
N PRO A 162 1.84 5.66 -12.87
CA PRO A 162 1.04 4.51 -13.28
C PRO A 162 1.29 4.09 -14.74
N ALA A 163 0.99 2.83 -15.06
CA ALA A 163 1.14 2.31 -16.41
C ALA A 163 0.17 2.93 -17.44
N SER A 164 -0.90 3.53 -16.94
CA SER A 164 -1.92 4.23 -17.74
C SER A 164 -1.49 5.59 -18.28
N VAL A 165 -0.46 6.21 -17.66
CA VAL A 165 0.06 7.51 -18.08
C VAL A 165 0.80 7.36 -19.40
N GLY A 166 0.26 8.00 -20.44
CA GLY A 166 0.89 8.10 -21.75
C GLY A 166 1.77 9.35 -21.84
N PHE A 167 1.19 10.48 -21.49
CA PHE A 167 1.84 11.79 -21.57
C PHE A 167 2.34 12.23 -20.18
N LEU A 168 3.63 12.50 -20.06
CA LEU A 168 4.29 13.00 -18.86
C LEU A 168 5.18 14.18 -19.26
N HIS A 169 4.87 15.38 -18.78
CA HIS A 169 5.73 16.53 -19.06
C HIS A 169 7.11 16.37 -18.41
N SER A 170 8.17 16.82 -19.07
CA SER A 170 9.54 16.66 -18.55
C SER A 170 9.80 17.40 -17.24
N GLU A 171 9.15 18.53 -17.05
CA GLU A 171 9.22 19.37 -15.85
C GLU A 171 8.06 19.16 -14.88
N PHE A 172 7.31 18.05 -14.99
CA PHE A 172 6.18 17.77 -14.10
C PHE A 172 6.57 17.77 -12.62
N LEU A 173 7.81 17.45 -12.33
CA LEU A 173 8.43 17.43 -11.02
C LEU A 173 9.72 18.25 -11.07
N ASP A 174 9.72 19.37 -10.40
CA ASP A 174 10.94 20.12 -10.07
C ASP A 174 11.20 19.95 -8.58
N SER A 175 12.41 19.50 -8.23
CA SER A 175 12.74 19.14 -6.85
C SER A 175 14.25 19.21 -6.65
N ASP A 176 14.67 19.98 -5.66
CA ASP A 176 16.09 20.02 -5.23
C ASP A 176 16.54 18.71 -4.58
N SER A 177 15.62 17.84 -4.17
CA SER A 177 15.94 16.57 -3.49
C SER A 177 16.42 15.44 -4.42
N TYR A 178 16.52 15.67 -5.73
CA TYR A 178 16.89 14.66 -6.73
C TYR A 178 16.06 13.38 -6.63
N ALA A 179 14.76 13.50 -6.78
CA ALA A 179 13.77 12.45 -6.60
C ALA A 179 13.96 11.25 -7.55
N LYS A 180 13.37 10.12 -7.19
CA LYS A 180 13.30 8.91 -8.04
C LYS A 180 11.93 8.81 -8.69
N VAL A 181 11.87 8.89 -10.01
CA VAL A 181 10.65 8.74 -10.80
C VAL A 181 10.58 7.34 -11.37
N VAL A 182 9.64 6.53 -10.89
CA VAL A 182 9.48 5.12 -11.30
C VAL A 182 8.32 5.00 -12.29
N ILE A 183 8.61 4.76 -13.56
CA ILE A 183 7.62 4.72 -14.64
C ILE A 183 7.20 3.27 -14.94
N LYS A 184 5.93 2.95 -14.70
CA LYS A 184 5.34 1.62 -14.91
C LYS A 184 4.82 1.41 -16.34
N GLY A 185 4.61 2.49 -17.11
CA GLY A 185 4.09 2.44 -18.47
C GLY A 185 5.18 2.10 -19.48
N LYS A 186 4.85 1.24 -20.46
CA LYS A 186 5.71 1.04 -21.64
C LYS A 186 5.62 2.18 -22.66
N ASN A 187 4.46 2.82 -22.73
CA ASN A 187 4.15 3.86 -23.71
C ASN A 187 4.29 5.27 -23.14
N THR A 188 4.60 5.42 -21.85
CA THR A 188 4.85 6.73 -21.25
C THR A 188 6.04 7.42 -21.92
N TYR A 189 5.88 8.70 -22.25
CA TYR A 189 6.91 9.49 -22.89
C TYR A 189 6.85 10.95 -22.45
N PHE A 190 7.95 11.67 -22.63
CA PHE A 190 7.99 13.12 -22.60
C PHE A 190 7.61 13.66 -23.98
N PRO A 191 6.71 14.65 -24.09
CA PRO A 191 6.55 15.36 -25.32
C PRO A 191 7.87 16.02 -25.71
N GLU A 192 8.20 15.99 -27.00
CA GLU A 192 9.26 16.83 -27.54
C GLU A 192 8.64 18.22 -27.66
N ASP A 193 9.20 19.23 -27.01
CA ASP A 193 8.96 20.61 -27.40
C ASP A 193 9.42 20.79 -28.86
N GLY A 194 8.87 21.75 -29.56
CA GLY A 194 9.15 21.97 -30.99
C GLY A 194 10.65 22.13 -31.31
N ASN A 195 11.51 22.27 -30.31
CA ASN A 195 12.96 22.40 -30.39
C ASN A 195 13.70 21.11 -30.03
N GLY A 196 13.01 20.02 -29.69
CA GLY A 196 13.63 18.74 -29.30
C GLY A 196 14.31 18.75 -27.93
N TYR A 197 14.00 19.73 -27.11
CA TYR A 197 14.57 19.86 -25.80
C TYR A 197 13.75 19.05 -24.77
N ILE A 198 14.44 18.18 -24.04
CA ILE A 198 13.99 17.73 -22.73
C ILE A 198 14.80 18.58 -21.77
N SER A 199 14.15 19.39 -20.96
CA SER A 199 14.78 20.26 -19.98
C SER A 199 15.65 19.46 -19.02
N ARG A 200 16.59 20.12 -18.36
CA ARG A 200 17.47 19.50 -17.39
C ARG A 200 16.66 18.90 -16.25
N LEU A 201 16.60 17.57 -16.18
CA LEU A 201 15.82 16.87 -15.17
C LEU A 201 16.56 16.84 -13.83
N ASN A 202 15.93 17.29 -12.76
CA ASN A 202 16.42 17.23 -11.39
C ASN A 202 15.99 15.93 -10.69
N TYR A 203 15.82 14.81 -11.44
CA TYR A 203 15.41 13.54 -10.91
C TYR A 203 15.94 12.35 -11.71
N LYS A 204 15.99 11.19 -11.06
CA LYS A 204 16.42 9.93 -11.67
C LYS A 204 15.23 9.11 -12.16
N ILE A 205 15.25 8.72 -13.43
CA ILE A 205 14.21 7.89 -14.04
C ILE A 205 14.50 6.40 -13.85
N TYR A 206 13.48 5.65 -13.45
CA TYR A 206 13.44 4.19 -13.53
C TYR A 206 12.36 3.79 -14.53
N CYS A 207 12.74 3.15 -15.64
CA CYS A 207 11.83 2.78 -16.72
C CYS A 207 11.90 1.30 -17.08
N LEU A 208 10.86 0.78 -17.73
CA LEU A 208 10.80 -0.61 -18.17
C LEU A 208 11.72 -0.87 -19.36
N PRO A 209 12.28 -2.08 -19.50
CA PRO A 209 13.07 -2.44 -20.67
C PRO A 209 12.23 -2.39 -21.95
N GLY A 210 12.78 -1.79 -22.99
CA GLY A 210 12.12 -1.60 -24.29
C GLY A 210 10.99 -0.56 -24.31
N SER A 211 10.78 0.16 -23.21
CA SER A 211 9.77 1.23 -23.14
C SER A 211 10.10 2.43 -24.03
N ARG A 212 9.08 3.22 -24.32
CA ARG A 212 9.25 4.48 -25.08
C ARG A 212 10.18 5.42 -24.30
N MET A 213 10.06 5.49 -22.98
CA MET A 213 10.92 6.30 -22.12
C MET A 213 12.40 5.86 -22.19
N GLU A 214 12.70 4.55 -22.16
CA GLU A 214 14.08 4.08 -22.34
C GLU A 214 14.67 4.51 -23.67
N LYS A 215 13.88 4.41 -24.76
CA LYS A 215 14.31 4.81 -26.09
C LYS A 215 14.57 6.32 -26.17
N GLN A 216 13.72 7.14 -25.56
CA GLN A 216 13.93 8.59 -25.49
C GLN A 216 15.19 8.94 -24.69
N CYS A 217 15.40 8.37 -23.51
CA CYS A 217 16.59 8.62 -22.71
C CYS A 217 17.87 8.25 -23.50
N LYS A 218 17.85 7.11 -24.20
CA LYS A 218 18.99 6.70 -25.07
C LYS A 218 19.22 7.67 -26.20
N LYS A 219 18.17 8.06 -26.92
CA LYS A 219 18.24 9.05 -28.04
C LYS A 219 18.82 10.37 -27.54
N TYR A 220 18.29 10.88 -26.41
CA TYR A 220 18.70 12.16 -25.85
C TYR A 220 20.17 12.15 -25.38
N ASN A 221 20.61 11.05 -24.74
CA ASN A 221 21.97 10.94 -24.19
C ASN A 221 23.03 10.66 -25.27
N LYS A 222 22.64 10.34 -26.51
CA LYS A 222 23.60 10.03 -27.59
C LYS A 222 24.50 11.23 -27.86
N GLY A 223 25.81 11.03 -27.72
CA GLY A 223 26.83 12.07 -27.95
C GLY A 223 26.95 13.13 -26.83
N LYS A 224 26.17 13.02 -25.76
CA LYS A 224 26.23 13.95 -24.63
C LYS A 224 27.04 13.35 -23.46
N LYS A 225 27.64 14.23 -22.66
CA LYS A 225 28.33 13.90 -21.41
C LYS A 225 27.60 14.59 -20.24
N ALA A 226 27.74 14.04 -19.01
CA ALA A 226 27.25 14.72 -17.81
C ALA A 226 27.79 16.17 -17.74
N PRO A 227 27.02 17.17 -17.27
CA PRO A 227 25.68 17.06 -16.66
C PRO A 227 24.50 17.11 -17.65
N TYR A 228 24.79 17.06 -18.98
CA TYR A 228 23.77 17.24 -20.03
C TYR A 228 23.04 15.95 -20.43
N THR A 229 23.11 14.93 -19.58
CA THR A 229 22.46 13.63 -19.81
C THR A 229 21.28 13.41 -18.85
N ILE A 230 20.28 12.68 -19.32
CA ILE A 230 19.20 12.19 -18.45
C ILE A 230 19.76 11.02 -17.61
N ASP A 231 19.70 11.12 -16.28
CA ASP A 231 20.02 9.99 -15.40
C ASP A 231 18.86 9.00 -15.38
N TYR A 232 19.07 7.83 -15.96
CA TYR A 232 18.04 6.81 -15.99
C TYR A 232 18.59 5.41 -15.70
N LYS A 233 17.70 4.53 -15.23
CA LYS A 233 18.01 3.12 -14.97
C LYS A 233 16.88 2.24 -15.51
N VAL A 234 17.27 1.23 -16.29
CA VAL A 234 16.32 0.24 -16.78
C VAL A 234 15.98 -0.74 -15.67
N ILE A 235 14.69 -0.91 -15.40
CA ILE A 235 14.17 -1.81 -14.37
C ILE A 235 14.43 -3.25 -14.78
N LYS A 236 15.12 -3.99 -13.93
CA LYS A 236 15.38 -5.42 -14.17
C LYS A 236 14.21 -6.27 -13.65
N THR A 237 13.61 -7.06 -14.53
CA THR A 237 12.60 -8.05 -14.14
C THR A 237 13.26 -9.20 -13.38
N PRO A 238 12.74 -9.62 -12.23
CA PRO A 238 13.25 -10.77 -11.50
C PRO A 238 13.25 -12.05 -12.34
N ALA A 239 14.31 -12.81 -12.23
CA ALA A 239 14.35 -14.16 -12.77
C ALA A 239 13.25 -15.03 -12.10
N GLN A 240 12.79 -16.06 -12.81
CA GLN A 240 11.86 -17.02 -12.24
C GLN A 240 12.48 -17.69 -11.01
N VAL A 241 11.75 -17.74 -9.91
CA VAL A 241 12.20 -18.41 -8.69
C VAL A 241 12.32 -19.91 -8.94
N SER A 242 13.48 -20.46 -8.57
CA SER A 242 13.79 -21.89 -8.70
C SER A 242 14.00 -22.56 -7.34
N GLY A 243 14.11 -23.89 -7.32
CA GLY A 243 14.44 -24.64 -6.12
C GLY A 243 13.38 -24.56 -5.01
N VAL A 244 12.11 -24.32 -5.34
CA VAL A 244 11.04 -24.28 -4.35
C VAL A 244 10.83 -25.68 -3.78
N LYS A 245 11.11 -25.84 -2.48
CA LYS A 245 10.95 -27.08 -1.72
C LYS A 245 10.01 -26.86 -0.54
N ALA A 246 9.29 -27.89 -0.15
CA ALA A 246 8.40 -27.88 1.00
C ALA A 246 8.79 -28.95 2.01
N SER A 247 8.87 -28.58 3.28
CA SER A 247 8.90 -29.53 4.41
C SER A 247 7.63 -29.38 5.23
N THR A 248 7.09 -30.48 5.72
CA THR A 248 5.76 -30.50 6.35
C THR A 248 5.77 -31.16 7.71
N THR A 249 4.95 -30.62 8.60
CA THR A 249 4.50 -31.25 9.85
C THR A 249 3.01 -31.57 9.75
N GLY A 250 2.38 -31.93 10.87
CA GLY A 250 0.91 -32.09 10.94
C GLY A 250 0.13 -30.77 10.86
N SER A 251 0.78 -29.64 11.07
CA SER A 251 0.09 -28.31 11.11
C SER A 251 0.89 -27.19 10.46
N THR A 252 2.03 -27.48 9.86
CA THR A 252 2.85 -26.45 9.17
C THR A 252 3.34 -26.93 7.83
N VAL A 253 3.58 -25.96 6.93
CA VAL A 253 4.34 -26.17 5.69
C VAL A 253 5.39 -25.07 5.62
N LYS A 254 6.67 -25.43 5.69
CA LYS A 254 7.79 -24.52 5.46
C LYS A 254 8.23 -24.65 4.01
N LEU A 255 8.20 -23.52 3.30
CA LEU A 255 8.78 -23.40 1.96
C LEU A 255 10.16 -22.81 2.04
N THR A 256 11.05 -23.27 1.19
CA THR A 256 12.37 -22.68 0.92
C THR A 256 12.58 -22.58 -0.59
N TRP A 257 13.39 -21.65 -1.05
CA TRP A 257 13.69 -21.45 -2.47
C TRP A 257 15.03 -20.79 -2.68
N ASN A 258 15.54 -20.82 -3.92
CA ASN A 258 16.77 -20.17 -4.30
C ASN A 258 16.56 -18.67 -4.50
N LYS A 259 17.55 -17.86 -4.13
CA LYS A 259 17.54 -16.41 -4.42
C LYS A 259 17.44 -16.20 -5.94
N ALA A 260 16.46 -15.40 -6.37
CA ALA A 260 16.28 -15.06 -7.78
C ALA A 260 17.03 -13.77 -8.10
N LYS A 261 17.73 -13.75 -9.24
CA LYS A 261 18.43 -12.55 -9.74
C LYS A 261 17.43 -11.40 -9.87
N TYR A 262 17.78 -10.23 -9.42
CA TYR A 262 16.98 -9.00 -9.41
C TYR A 262 15.73 -9.04 -8.52
N ALA A 263 15.51 -10.07 -7.72
CA ALA A 263 14.48 -10.06 -6.69
C ALA A 263 15.04 -9.54 -5.37
N ASN A 264 14.35 -8.61 -4.74
CA ASN A 264 14.62 -8.15 -3.37
C ASN A 264 13.47 -8.50 -2.41
N ARG A 265 12.37 -9.04 -2.93
CA ARG A 265 11.22 -9.57 -2.17
C ARG A 265 10.63 -10.78 -2.89
N TYR A 266 9.77 -11.53 -2.17
CA TYR A 266 9.10 -12.71 -2.70
C TYR A 266 7.65 -12.74 -2.25
N LYS A 267 6.70 -12.82 -3.21
CA LYS A 267 5.28 -13.09 -2.93
C LYS A 267 5.08 -14.60 -2.83
N VAL A 268 4.68 -15.06 -1.65
CA VAL A 268 4.42 -16.48 -1.37
C VAL A 268 2.94 -16.75 -1.55
N GLN A 269 2.61 -17.64 -2.49
CA GLN A 269 1.24 -17.92 -2.89
C GLN A 269 0.85 -19.37 -2.60
N ARG A 270 -0.40 -19.56 -2.18
CA ARG A 270 -1.08 -20.84 -2.06
C ARG A 270 -2.31 -20.86 -2.95
N TYR A 271 -2.56 -21.99 -3.62
CA TYR A 271 -3.78 -22.18 -4.39
C TYR A 271 -4.96 -22.42 -3.45
N VAL A 272 -6.03 -21.67 -3.61
CA VAL A 272 -7.28 -21.80 -2.86
C VAL A 272 -8.27 -22.56 -3.74
N VAL A 273 -8.52 -23.83 -3.38
CA VAL A 273 -9.32 -24.75 -4.21
C VAL A 273 -10.76 -24.24 -4.37
N SER A 274 -11.39 -23.79 -3.29
CA SER A 274 -12.78 -23.25 -3.31
C SER A 274 -12.95 -22.03 -4.22
N GLN A 275 -11.89 -21.26 -4.42
CA GLN A 275 -11.91 -20.05 -5.26
C GLN A 275 -11.24 -20.24 -6.62
N LYS A 276 -10.70 -21.44 -6.88
CA LYS A 276 -9.94 -21.80 -8.11
C LYS A 276 -8.85 -20.77 -8.46
N LYS A 277 -8.23 -20.11 -7.45
CA LYS A 277 -7.24 -19.05 -7.67
C LYS A 277 -6.04 -19.12 -6.72
N TRP A 278 -4.95 -18.49 -7.14
CA TRP A 278 -3.77 -18.27 -6.31
C TRP A 278 -3.98 -17.05 -5.40
N LYS A 279 -3.76 -17.22 -4.10
CA LYS A 279 -3.80 -16.13 -3.12
C LYS A 279 -2.39 -15.89 -2.56
N THR A 280 -1.98 -14.63 -2.48
CA THR A 280 -0.75 -14.22 -1.78
C THR A 280 -1.02 -14.22 -0.28
N TYR A 281 -0.20 -14.97 0.46
CA TYR A 281 -0.28 -15.07 1.93
C TYR A 281 0.79 -14.24 2.63
N ALA A 282 1.92 -14.04 1.98
CA ALA A 282 2.99 -13.21 2.50
C ALA A 282 3.83 -12.60 1.38
N THR A 283 4.45 -11.46 1.70
CA THR A 283 5.57 -10.88 0.94
C THR A 283 6.76 -10.79 1.90
N VAL A 284 7.85 -11.46 1.56
CA VAL A 284 9.03 -11.59 2.43
C VAL A 284 10.31 -11.18 1.69
N THR A 285 11.34 -10.78 2.43
CA THR A 285 12.66 -10.46 1.88
C THR A 285 13.61 -11.67 1.86
N GLY A 286 13.38 -12.63 2.77
CA GLY A 286 14.16 -13.89 2.83
C GLY A 286 13.70 -14.93 1.82
N THR A 287 14.39 -16.06 1.79
CA THR A 287 14.14 -17.19 0.87
C THR A 287 13.40 -18.35 1.53
N SER A 288 12.64 -18.08 2.58
CA SER A 288 11.78 -19.06 3.23
C SER A 288 10.52 -18.45 3.82
N TYR A 289 9.48 -19.27 3.96
CA TYR A 289 8.25 -18.88 4.65
C TYR A 289 7.56 -20.11 5.23
N THR A 290 6.97 -19.97 6.43
CA THR A 290 6.26 -21.06 7.10
C THR A 290 4.78 -20.74 7.25
N PHE A 291 3.95 -21.51 6.58
CA PHE A 291 2.51 -21.53 6.82
C PHE A 291 2.23 -22.26 8.14
N LYS A 292 1.50 -21.63 9.03
CA LYS A 292 1.05 -22.21 10.32
C LYS A 292 -0.44 -22.58 10.25
N ASN A 293 -0.90 -23.37 11.22
CA ASN A 293 -2.30 -23.79 11.37
C ASN A 293 -2.89 -24.46 10.10
N MET A 294 -2.05 -25.24 9.42
CA MET A 294 -2.45 -26.01 8.25
C MET A 294 -3.21 -27.27 8.68
N ALA A 295 -4.26 -27.62 7.94
CA ALA A 295 -4.96 -28.88 8.17
C ALA A 295 -4.04 -30.07 7.90
N GLY A 296 -4.07 -31.06 8.76
CA GLY A 296 -3.25 -32.30 8.60
C GLY A 296 -3.78 -33.20 7.48
N SER A 297 -2.96 -34.11 6.99
CA SER A 297 -3.27 -35.05 5.91
C SER A 297 -3.85 -34.39 4.64
N THR A 298 -3.51 -33.13 4.42
CA THR A 298 -4.10 -32.32 3.34
C THR A 298 -3.07 -31.96 2.28
N ASN A 299 -3.47 -32.07 1.02
CA ASN A 299 -2.66 -31.66 -0.12
C ASN A 299 -2.78 -30.16 -0.35
N TYR A 300 -1.66 -29.50 -0.53
CA TYR A 300 -1.56 -28.08 -0.83
C TYR A 300 -0.69 -27.84 -2.05
N ARG A 301 -0.95 -26.73 -2.73
CA ARG A 301 -0.19 -26.28 -3.89
C ARG A 301 0.34 -24.88 -3.60
N PHE A 302 1.63 -24.67 -3.89
CA PHE A 302 2.33 -23.41 -3.61
C PHE A 302 3.12 -22.96 -4.82
N ARG A 303 3.35 -21.68 -4.93
CA ARG A 303 4.32 -21.06 -5.83
C ARG A 303 4.89 -19.80 -5.20
N VAL A 304 6.04 -19.37 -5.69
CA VAL A 304 6.73 -18.16 -5.23
C VAL A 304 7.01 -17.27 -6.42
N ILE A 305 6.83 -15.97 -6.27
CA ILE A 305 7.11 -14.97 -7.31
C ILE A 305 8.18 -14.03 -6.77
N GLY A 306 9.29 -13.91 -7.49
CA GLY A 306 10.31 -12.89 -7.22
C GLY A 306 9.78 -11.50 -7.55
N VAL A 307 10.07 -10.54 -6.71
CA VAL A 307 9.65 -9.14 -6.88
C VAL A 307 10.87 -8.25 -6.76
N ASN A 308 11.06 -7.37 -7.73
CA ASN A 308 11.95 -6.23 -7.64
C ASN A 308 11.12 -5.02 -7.20
N ARG A 309 11.24 -4.61 -5.93
CA ARG A 309 10.59 -3.41 -5.43
C ARG A 309 11.53 -2.23 -5.54
N ILE A 310 11.11 -1.21 -6.26
CA ILE A 310 11.81 0.06 -6.42
C ILE A 310 10.86 1.14 -5.86
N CYS A 311 11.29 1.82 -4.82
CA CYS A 311 10.42 2.73 -4.07
C CYS A 311 9.12 1.99 -3.66
N ASP A 312 7.96 2.49 -4.06
CA ASP A 312 6.67 1.87 -3.76
C ASP A 312 6.12 1.01 -4.91
N ALA A 313 6.90 0.78 -5.97
CA ALA A 313 6.49 -0.02 -7.12
C ALA A 313 7.04 -1.45 -7.07
N ASP A 314 6.16 -2.43 -7.25
CA ASP A 314 6.50 -3.84 -7.38
C ASP A 314 6.57 -4.26 -8.86
N PHE A 315 7.71 -4.83 -9.27
CA PHE A 315 7.92 -5.45 -10.59
C PHE A 315 8.10 -6.95 -10.39
N SER A 316 7.08 -7.71 -10.75
CA SER A 316 7.05 -9.16 -10.52
C SER A 316 7.63 -9.93 -11.70
N GLY A 317 8.46 -10.92 -11.40
CA GLY A 317 8.90 -11.92 -12.36
C GLY A 317 7.83 -13.00 -12.61
N LYS A 318 8.19 -14.01 -13.41
CA LYS A 318 7.35 -15.19 -13.61
C LYS A 318 7.22 -15.99 -12.30
N ALA A 319 6.04 -16.55 -12.05
CA ALA A 319 5.83 -17.45 -10.92
C ALA A 319 6.73 -18.70 -11.05
N SER A 320 7.22 -19.21 -9.92
CA SER A 320 7.94 -20.49 -9.89
C SER A 320 7.09 -21.62 -10.46
N LYS A 321 7.72 -22.75 -10.80
CA LYS A 321 7.00 -24.02 -10.94
C LYS A 321 6.22 -24.29 -9.65
N GLU A 322 5.10 -25.01 -9.78
CA GLU A 322 4.26 -25.38 -8.65
C GLU A 322 4.99 -26.36 -7.73
N CYS A 323 4.94 -26.08 -6.42
CA CYS A 323 5.39 -26.99 -5.37
C CYS A 323 4.16 -27.61 -4.70
N LYS A 324 4.02 -28.93 -4.79
CA LYS A 324 2.96 -29.69 -4.10
C LYS A 324 3.49 -30.23 -2.79
N ALA A 325 2.68 -30.18 -1.74
CA ALA A 325 3.02 -30.73 -0.43
C ALA A 325 1.79 -31.32 0.25
N LYS A 326 1.96 -32.47 0.89
CA LYS A 326 0.95 -33.06 1.77
C LYS A 326 1.41 -32.91 3.21
N THR A 327 0.58 -32.28 4.06
CA THR A 327 0.85 -32.23 5.50
C THR A 327 0.81 -33.61 6.13
N LYS A 328 1.64 -33.82 7.16
CA LYS A 328 1.65 -35.09 7.89
C LYS A 328 0.33 -35.29 8.65
N PHE A 329 0.08 -36.51 9.14
CA PHE A 329 -1.09 -36.79 9.94
C PHE A 329 -1.10 -35.93 11.20
N GLY A 330 -2.23 -35.38 11.53
CA GLY A 330 -2.39 -34.08 12.08
C GLY A 330 -2.09 -33.84 13.54
N LYS A 331 -1.63 -32.65 13.84
CA LYS A 331 -1.80 -31.98 15.12
C LYS A 331 -3.28 -31.61 15.29
N VAL A 332 -3.86 -31.89 16.46
CA VAL A 332 -5.20 -31.40 16.81
C VAL A 332 -5.14 -29.89 17.05
N LEU A 333 -6.03 -29.13 16.41
CA LEU A 333 -6.14 -27.68 16.52
C LEU A 333 -7.48 -27.30 17.17
N GLY A 334 -7.59 -26.05 17.63
CA GLY A 334 -8.85 -25.50 18.15
C GLY A 334 -9.30 -26.14 19.47
N VAL A 335 -8.38 -26.66 20.28
CA VAL A 335 -8.75 -27.23 21.59
C VAL A 335 -9.29 -26.14 22.50
N LYS A 336 -10.51 -26.36 23.00
CA LYS A 336 -11.15 -25.56 24.04
C LYS A 336 -11.43 -26.47 25.23
N VAL A 337 -11.24 -25.93 26.43
CA VAL A 337 -11.53 -26.64 27.71
C VAL A 337 -12.43 -25.76 28.55
N SER A 338 -13.41 -26.35 29.18
CA SER A 338 -14.33 -25.69 30.11
C SER A 338 -14.72 -26.65 31.24
N ASP A 339 -15.17 -26.09 32.35
CA ASP A 339 -15.81 -26.81 33.45
C ASP A 339 -17.29 -26.43 33.50
N LYS A 340 -18.11 -27.43 33.85
CA LYS A 340 -19.49 -27.22 34.30
C LYS A 340 -19.75 -28.20 35.46
N ASN A 341 -19.84 -27.66 36.64
CA ASN A 341 -20.17 -28.40 37.87
C ASN A 341 -19.28 -29.65 38.13
N GLY A 342 -17.95 -29.52 37.99
CA GLY A 342 -17.01 -30.62 38.15
C GLY A 342 -16.93 -31.56 36.95
N THR A 343 -17.52 -31.17 35.80
CA THR A 343 -17.42 -31.93 34.56
C THR A 343 -16.49 -31.18 33.61
N LEU A 344 -15.28 -31.71 33.41
CA LEU A 344 -14.34 -31.24 32.40
C LEU A 344 -14.90 -31.55 31.00
N SER A 345 -15.10 -30.52 30.22
CA SER A 345 -15.47 -30.61 28.80
C SER A 345 -14.31 -30.14 27.93
N VAL A 346 -13.95 -30.96 26.96
CA VAL A 346 -12.86 -30.68 26.00
C VAL A 346 -13.42 -30.80 24.57
N THR A 347 -13.26 -29.80 23.75
CA THR A 347 -13.66 -29.83 22.33
C THR A 347 -12.48 -29.43 21.44
N TRP A 348 -12.49 -29.87 20.19
CA TRP A 348 -11.43 -29.59 19.22
C TRP A 348 -11.90 -29.69 17.78
N ASN A 349 -11.09 -29.21 16.85
CA ASN A 349 -11.38 -29.33 15.42
C ASN A 349 -11.04 -30.75 14.93
N ALA A 350 -11.89 -31.29 14.04
CA ALA A 350 -11.65 -32.58 13.43
C ALA A 350 -10.32 -32.62 12.67
N VAL A 351 -9.58 -33.71 12.82
CA VAL A 351 -8.37 -34.01 12.04
C VAL A 351 -8.72 -34.99 10.94
N ARG A 352 -8.43 -34.61 9.69
CA ARG A 352 -8.68 -35.46 8.53
C ARG A 352 -8.03 -36.83 8.70
N GLU A 353 -8.75 -37.89 8.36
CA GLU A 353 -8.34 -39.29 8.50
C GLU A 353 -8.23 -39.79 9.96
N ALA A 354 -8.54 -38.98 10.99
CA ALA A 354 -8.62 -39.47 12.37
C ALA A 354 -9.81 -40.42 12.52
N LYS A 355 -9.59 -41.53 13.25
CA LYS A 355 -10.63 -42.50 13.63
C LYS A 355 -11.05 -42.31 15.08
N SER A 356 -10.13 -41.78 15.91
CA SER A 356 -10.38 -41.47 17.34
C SER A 356 -9.36 -40.44 17.81
N TYR A 357 -9.58 -39.96 19.04
CA TYR A 357 -8.70 -39.02 19.72
C TYR A 357 -8.37 -39.52 21.12
N GLN A 358 -7.18 -39.22 21.58
CA GLN A 358 -6.77 -39.49 22.96
C GLN A 358 -6.59 -38.13 23.65
N VAL A 359 -7.25 -37.99 24.80
CA VAL A 359 -7.18 -36.83 25.68
C VAL A 359 -6.25 -37.13 26.82
N TYR A 360 -5.33 -36.24 27.11
CA TYR A 360 -4.35 -36.35 28.17
C TYR A 360 -4.44 -35.14 29.09
N TYR A 361 -4.12 -35.34 30.38
CA TYR A 361 -4.09 -34.27 31.36
C TYR A 361 -2.85 -34.37 32.27
N ALA A 362 -2.48 -33.23 32.87
CA ALA A 362 -1.51 -33.10 33.92
C ALA A 362 -1.95 -32.04 34.95
N ALA A 363 -1.41 -32.10 36.15
CA ALA A 363 -1.66 -31.08 37.16
C ALA A 363 -0.83 -29.81 36.99
N LYS A 364 0.26 -29.88 36.23
CA LYS A 364 1.15 -28.76 35.90
C LYS A 364 1.36 -28.72 34.36
N LYS A 365 1.60 -27.52 33.78
CA LYS A 365 1.77 -27.34 32.34
C LYS A 365 2.87 -28.23 31.77
N ASP A 366 3.99 -28.31 32.44
CA ASP A 366 5.18 -29.09 32.05
C ASP A 366 5.31 -30.41 32.80
N GLY A 367 4.21 -30.88 33.42
CA GLY A 367 4.16 -32.11 34.17
C GLY A 367 3.99 -33.36 33.34
N SER A 368 3.97 -34.52 33.99
CA SER A 368 3.72 -35.81 33.37
C SER A 368 2.25 -35.96 32.99
N TYR A 369 1.97 -36.08 31.70
CA TYR A 369 0.63 -36.23 31.17
C TYR A 369 0.15 -37.66 31.17
N LYS A 370 -0.94 -37.91 31.89
CA LYS A 370 -1.64 -39.20 31.92
C LYS A 370 -2.82 -39.18 30.93
N LYS A 371 -3.11 -40.33 30.33
CA LYS A 371 -4.27 -40.48 29.45
C LYS A 371 -5.55 -40.38 30.28
N LEU A 372 -6.41 -39.42 29.95
CA LEU A 372 -7.70 -39.20 30.60
C LEU A 372 -8.82 -40.03 29.96
N GLY A 373 -8.72 -40.23 28.61
CA GLY A 373 -9.70 -41.03 27.88
C GLY A 373 -9.49 -41.00 26.37
N THR A 374 -10.42 -41.66 25.68
CA THR A 374 -10.49 -41.71 24.22
C THR A 374 -11.89 -41.25 23.77
N ALA A 375 -11.95 -40.54 22.63
CA ALA A 375 -13.20 -40.13 22.00
C ALA A 375 -13.19 -40.50 20.52
N SER A 376 -14.33 -40.94 19.98
CA SER A 376 -14.52 -41.14 18.51
C SER A 376 -14.86 -39.84 17.79
N GLY A 377 -15.52 -38.90 18.47
CA GLY A 377 -15.84 -37.55 17.92
C GLY A 377 -14.86 -36.48 18.35
N THR A 378 -15.26 -35.23 18.19
CA THR A 378 -14.46 -34.01 18.45
C THR A 378 -14.72 -33.39 19.83
N SER A 379 -15.30 -34.15 20.73
CA SER A 379 -15.55 -33.74 22.12
C SER A 379 -15.28 -34.88 23.11
N PHE A 380 -14.98 -34.51 24.35
CA PHE A 380 -14.75 -35.42 25.46
C PHE A 380 -15.26 -34.78 26.75
N LYS A 381 -15.99 -35.54 27.55
CA LYS A 381 -16.48 -35.09 28.86
C LYS A 381 -16.11 -36.12 29.93
N LYS A 382 -15.74 -35.64 31.11
CA LYS A 382 -15.43 -36.49 32.25
C LYS A 382 -15.60 -35.72 33.54
N LYS A 383 -16.26 -36.35 34.57
CA LYS A 383 -16.25 -35.86 35.94
C LYS A 383 -14.82 -35.91 36.48
N VAL A 384 -14.39 -34.85 37.13
CA VAL A 384 -13.03 -34.71 37.66
C VAL A 384 -13.09 -34.02 39.04
N THR A 385 -12.01 -34.07 39.80
CA THR A 385 -11.93 -33.50 41.14
C THR A 385 -12.02 -31.98 41.08
N LYS A 386 -12.96 -31.38 41.82
CA LYS A 386 -13.10 -29.93 42.00
C LYS A 386 -11.89 -29.31 42.71
N GLY A 387 -11.72 -28.01 42.54
CA GLY A 387 -10.63 -27.24 43.15
C GLY A 387 -9.25 -27.44 42.51
N LYS A 388 -9.13 -28.27 41.47
CA LYS A 388 -7.86 -28.55 40.78
C LYS A 388 -7.78 -27.92 39.40
N THR A 389 -6.55 -27.55 38.96
CA THR A 389 -6.28 -27.10 37.61
C THR A 389 -5.88 -28.29 36.74
N TYR A 390 -6.56 -28.43 35.60
CA TYR A 390 -6.30 -29.47 34.61
C TYR A 390 -5.63 -28.86 33.38
N TYR A 391 -4.40 -29.29 33.06
CA TYR A 391 -3.70 -28.98 31.83
C TYR A 391 -3.95 -30.10 30.83
N VAL A 392 -4.57 -29.78 29.71
CA VAL A 392 -5.11 -30.78 28.78
C VAL A 392 -4.43 -30.63 27.41
N LYS A 393 -4.10 -31.78 26.80
CA LYS A 393 -3.69 -31.90 25.40
C LYS A 393 -4.36 -33.08 24.73
N VAL A 394 -4.57 -32.97 23.43
CA VAL A 394 -5.29 -33.99 22.64
C VAL A 394 -4.43 -34.39 21.44
N ARG A 395 -4.44 -35.68 21.08
CA ARG A 395 -3.87 -36.16 19.82
C ARG A 395 -4.86 -37.00 19.02
N ALA A 396 -4.78 -36.92 17.70
CA ALA A 396 -5.55 -37.76 16.79
C ALA A 396 -4.92 -39.16 16.64
N VAL A 397 -5.75 -40.14 16.36
CA VAL A 397 -5.34 -41.52 16.17
C VAL A 397 -5.98 -42.09 14.92
N LYS A 398 -5.20 -42.83 14.11
CA LYS A 398 -5.70 -43.64 13.00
C LYS A 398 -4.94 -44.98 12.93
N LYS A 399 -5.44 -45.88 12.09
CA LYS A 399 -4.66 -47.06 11.66
C LYS A 399 -4.15 -46.83 10.23
N ASN A 400 -2.93 -47.29 9.94
CA ASN A 400 -2.42 -47.33 8.57
C ASN A 400 -2.97 -48.54 7.83
N SER A 401 -2.59 -48.71 6.52
CA SER A 401 -3.01 -49.83 5.68
C SER A 401 -2.59 -51.22 6.19
N LYS A 402 -1.59 -51.28 7.08
CA LYS A 402 -1.12 -52.50 7.76
C LYS A 402 -1.73 -52.71 9.16
N GLY A 403 -2.79 -51.98 9.51
CA GLY A 403 -3.44 -52.10 10.82
C GLY A 403 -2.69 -51.41 11.99
N LYS A 404 -1.47 -50.91 11.78
CA LYS A 404 -0.66 -50.29 12.84
C LYS A 404 -1.24 -48.91 13.25
N THR A 405 -1.32 -48.70 14.56
CA THR A 405 -1.76 -47.43 15.12
C THR A 405 -0.75 -46.31 14.81
N VAL A 406 -1.26 -45.19 14.25
CA VAL A 406 -0.51 -43.97 13.94
C VAL A 406 -1.09 -42.83 14.77
N TYR A 407 -0.23 -42.12 15.46
CA TYR A 407 -0.58 -40.97 16.27
C TYR A 407 -0.24 -39.65 15.58
N GLY A 408 -1.14 -38.71 15.68
CA GLY A 408 -0.87 -37.30 15.34
C GLY A 408 -0.03 -36.64 16.43
N ALA A 409 0.52 -35.47 16.12
CA ALA A 409 1.15 -34.63 17.14
C ALA A 409 0.11 -34.14 18.15
N TYR A 410 0.54 -33.94 19.41
CA TYR A 410 -0.31 -33.35 20.40
C TYR A 410 -0.71 -31.92 20.07
N SER A 411 -1.91 -31.52 20.48
CA SER A 411 -2.35 -30.13 20.48
C SER A 411 -1.45 -29.27 21.39
N ASP A 412 -1.62 -27.94 21.25
CA ASP A 412 -1.17 -27.04 22.31
C ASP A 412 -1.93 -27.35 23.60
N VAL A 413 -1.26 -27.12 24.75
CA VAL A 413 -1.85 -27.33 26.07
C VAL A 413 -2.85 -26.20 26.33
N LYS A 414 -4.02 -26.60 26.85
CA LYS A 414 -5.03 -25.71 27.41
C LYS A 414 -5.30 -26.04 28.84
N SER A 415 -5.68 -25.08 29.64
CA SER A 415 -5.97 -25.32 31.06
C SER A 415 -7.33 -24.78 31.47
N VAL A 416 -7.90 -25.41 32.50
CA VAL A 416 -9.11 -24.97 33.20
C VAL A 416 -8.99 -25.31 34.66
N LYS A 417 -9.44 -24.43 35.55
CA LYS A 417 -9.68 -24.70 36.98
C LYS A 417 -11.11 -25.23 37.10
N VAL A 418 -11.23 -26.40 37.71
CA VAL A 418 -12.52 -27.11 37.94
C VAL A 418 -13.03 -26.82 39.33
#